data_3c33fabbfbaee1efb0cfe85c6f821f43
#
_entry.id   3c33fabbfbaee1efb0cfe85c6f821f43
#
_cell.length_a   1.000
_cell.length_b   1.000
_cell.length_c   1.000
_cell.angle_alpha   90.00
_cell.angle_beta   90.00
_cell.angle_gamma   90.00
#
_symmetry.space_group_name_H-M   'P 1'
#
loop_
_entity.id
_entity.type
_entity.pdbx_description
1 polymer ?
#
loop_
_entity_poly.entity_id
_entity_poly.type
_entity_poly.pdbx_seq_one_letter_code
_entity_poly.pdbx_strand_id
1 'polypeptide(L)'
;MKISVCMATYNGGKHIKKQLDSILHQDLSAFPSAELEIIISDDGSTDNTVNIIEGYNDNRIRLLHHRQDKTHRYHAALYAATANFGYAMSHAMGDYIFLSDQDDVWYSDKISKTLQVLTDKGGVVATAFDLIDEHSEKIIGDVILFPW
;
A
#
# COMPACT_ATOMS: atom_id res chain seq x y z
N MET A 1 -18.48 4.29 -5.27
CA MET A 1 -17.25 4.79 -4.61
C MET A 1 -16.14 3.83 -4.94
N LYS A 2 -15.02 4.33 -5.47
CA LYS A 2 -13.86 3.52 -5.80
C LYS A 2 -12.68 3.85 -4.89
N ILE A 3 -11.95 2.83 -4.47
CA ILE A 3 -10.81 2.92 -3.55
C ILE A 3 -9.59 2.42 -4.30
N SER A 4 -8.54 3.23 -4.38
CA SER A 4 -7.24 2.81 -4.91
C SER A 4 -6.24 2.63 -3.78
N VAL A 5 -5.68 1.44 -3.64
CA VAL A 5 -4.50 1.21 -2.82
C VAL A 5 -3.28 1.28 -3.73
N CYS A 6 -2.44 2.29 -3.52
CA CYS A 6 -1.19 2.48 -4.27
C CYS A 6 -0.03 1.93 -3.45
N MET A 7 0.67 0.95 -4.01
CA MET A 7 1.80 0.29 -3.37
C MET A 7 3.07 0.52 -4.19
N ALA A 8 4.15 0.89 -3.50
CA ALA A 8 5.49 0.94 -4.07
C ALA A 8 6.26 -0.32 -3.65
N THR A 9 6.90 -1.00 -4.60
CA THR A 9 7.69 -2.19 -4.30
C THR A 9 9.05 -2.19 -5.00
N TYR A 10 10.04 -2.72 -4.27
CA TYR A 10 11.37 -3.04 -4.77
C TYR A 10 11.99 -4.12 -3.89
N ASN A 11 12.26 -5.31 -4.46
CA ASN A 11 12.82 -6.47 -3.74
C ASN A 11 12.05 -6.81 -2.45
N GLY A 12 10.72 -6.83 -2.52
CA GLY A 12 9.81 -7.07 -1.40
C GLY A 12 9.36 -8.52 -1.24
N GLY A 13 9.96 -9.48 -1.97
CA GLY A 13 9.48 -10.87 -2.06
C GLY A 13 9.31 -11.59 -0.73
N LYS A 14 10.00 -11.15 0.32
CA LYS A 14 9.87 -11.70 1.68
C LYS A 14 8.53 -11.33 2.34
N HIS A 15 7.98 -10.14 2.04
CA HIS A 15 6.86 -9.54 2.78
C HIS A 15 5.60 -9.32 1.94
N ILE A 16 5.76 -9.07 0.64
CA ILE A 16 4.70 -8.63 -0.26
C ILE A 16 3.43 -9.51 -0.21
N LYS A 17 3.60 -10.82 0.00
CA LYS A 17 2.47 -11.74 0.09
C LYS A 17 1.59 -11.44 1.30
N LYS A 18 2.17 -11.25 2.49
CA LYS A 18 1.42 -10.94 3.71
C LYS A 18 0.67 -9.62 3.55
N GLN A 19 1.34 -8.61 2.97
CA GLN A 19 0.74 -7.30 2.76
C GLN A 19 -0.42 -7.37 1.77
N LEU A 20 -0.27 -8.01 0.62
CA LEU A 20 -1.35 -8.17 -0.36
C LEU A 20 -2.53 -8.95 0.22
N ASP A 21 -2.27 -10.05 0.93
CA ASP A 21 -3.32 -10.82 1.61
C ASP A 21 -4.10 -9.91 2.59
N SER A 22 -3.42 -9.06 3.35
CA SER A 22 -4.07 -8.15 4.31
C SER A 22 -4.95 -7.09 3.64
N ILE A 23 -4.56 -6.60 2.45
CA ILE A 23 -5.34 -5.64 1.68
C ILE A 23 -6.54 -6.32 1.00
N LEU A 24 -6.33 -7.49 0.42
CA LEU A 24 -7.39 -8.24 -0.27
C LEU A 24 -8.51 -8.71 0.66
N HIS A 25 -8.21 -8.90 1.95
CA HIS A 25 -9.15 -9.35 2.99
C HIS A 25 -9.70 -8.21 3.86
N GLN A 26 -9.66 -6.97 3.38
CA GLN A 26 -10.26 -5.83 4.09
C GLN A 26 -11.79 -6.00 4.21
N ASP A 27 -12.31 -5.75 5.40
CA ASP A 27 -13.76 -5.73 5.65
C ASP A 27 -14.36 -4.40 5.16
N LEU A 28 -15.07 -4.47 4.06
CA LEU A 28 -15.79 -3.35 3.46
C LEU A 28 -17.32 -3.45 3.66
N SER A 29 -17.79 -4.24 4.61
CA SER A 29 -19.22 -4.44 4.90
C SER A 29 -19.97 -3.13 5.21
N ALA A 30 -19.28 -2.16 5.81
CA ALA A 30 -19.81 -0.81 6.05
C ALA A 30 -19.95 0.04 4.76
N PHE A 31 -19.33 -0.39 3.66
CA PHE A 31 -19.33 0.28 2.35
C PHE A 31 -19.61 -0.71 1.23
N PRO A 32 -20.78 -1.34 1.16
CA PRO A 32 -21.06 -2.48 0.27
C PRO A 32 -21.00 -2.14 -1.22
N SER A 33 -21.06 -0.87 -1.58
CA SER A 33 -20.89 -0.40 -2.97
C SER A 33 -19.46 0.07 -3.28
N ALA A 34 -18.50 -0.13 -2.36
CA ALA A 34 -17.12 0.23 -2.60
C ALA A 34 -16.43 -0.79 -3.50
N GLU A 35 -15.72 -0.32 -4.49
CA GLU A 35 -14.86 -1.10 -5.37
C GLU A 35 -13.40 -0.86 -5.00
N LEU A 36 -12.65 -1.93 -4.82
CA LEU A 36 -11.24 -1.88 -4.48
C LEU A 36 -10.38 -2.19 -5.71
N GLU A 37 -9.40 -1.33 -5.99
CA GLU A 37 -8.28 -1.63 -6.89
C GLU A 37 -6.95 -1.49 -6.15
N ILE A 38 -5.95 -2.28 -6.52
CA ILE A 38 -4.60 -2.27 -5.97
C ILE A 38 -3.63 -1.99 -7.11
N ILE A 39 -3.01 -0.83 -7.08
CA ILE A 39 -2.03 -0.39 -8.09
C ILE A 39 -0.64 -0.59 -7.48
N ILE A 40 0.10 -1.54 -8.01
CA ILE A 40 1.46 -1.85 -7.53
C ILE A 40 2.46 -1.33 -8.55
N SER A 41 3.35 -0.47 -8.12
CA SER A 41 4.46 0.02 -8.94
C SER A 41 5.75 -0.65 -8.50
N ASP A 42 6.36 -1.45 -9.38
CA ASP A 42 7.62 -2.15 -9.15
C ASP A 42 8.79 -1.39 -9.78
N ASP A 43 9.78 -1.00 -8.96
CA ASP A 43 11.00 -0.27 -9.40
C ASP A 43 12.12 -1.22 -9.88
N GLY A 44 11.75 -2.27 -10.59
CA GLY A 44 12.69 -3.22 -11.18
C GLY A 44 13.25 -4.22 -10.17
N SER A 45 12.40 -4.86 -9.40
CA SER A 45 12.76 -5.96 -8.51
C SER A 45 13.53 -7.07 -9.24
N THR A 46 14.52 -7.61 -8.56
CA THR A 46 15.37 -8.72 -9.07
C THR A 46 15.18 -10.02 -8.29
N ASP A 47 14.41 -9.97 -7.22
CA ASP A 47 14.01 -11.11 -6.43
C ASP A 47 12.67 -11.71 -6.93
N ASN A 48 11.98 -12.50 -6.10
CA ASN A 48 10.74 -13.15 -6.48
C ASN A 48 9.48 -12.26 -6.37
N THR A 49 9.62 -10.94 -6.13
CA THR A 49 8.51 -10.00 -5.90
C THR A 49 7.48 -10.05 -7.03
N VAL A 50 7.92 -9.85 -8.26
CA VAL A 50 7.04 -9.77 -9.45
C VAL A 50 6.28 -11.10 -9.63
N ASN A 51 6.97 -12.25 -9.53
CA ASN A 51 6.33 -13.56 -9.68
C ASN A 51 5.26 -13.80 -8.60
N ILE A 52 5.50 -13.33 -7.37
CA ILE A 52 4.51 -13.44 -6.28
C ILE A 52 3.26 -12.64 -6.62
N ILE A 53 3.42 -11.39 -7.08
CA ILE A 53 2.30 -10.51 -7.43
C ILE A 53 1.49 -11.09 -8.60
N GLU A 54 2.15 -11.51 -9.67
CA GLU A 54 1.50 -12.11 -10.85
C GLU A 54 0.78 -13.41 -10.53
N GLY A 55 1.26 -14.14 -9.51
CA GLY A 55 0.62 -15.39 -9.06
C GLY A 55 -0.76 -15.23 -8.42
N TYR A 56 -1.20 -14.00 -8.07
CA TYR A 56 -2.49 -13.78 -7.43
C TYR A 56 -3.70 -14.01 -8.35
N ASN A 57 -3.56 -13.79 -9.67
CA ASN A 57 -4.69 -13.89 -10.62
C ASN A 57 -5.96 -13.15 -10.16
N ASP A 58 -5.82 -12.05 -9.42
CA ASP A 58 -6.91 -11.23 -8.90
C ASP A 58 -7.06 -9.96 -9.76
N ASN A 59 -8.22 -9.75 -10.33
CA ASN A 59 -8.50 -8.63 -11.24
C ASN A 59 -8.47 -7.26 -10.56
N ARG A 60 -8.45 -7.21 -9.23
CA ARG A 60 -8.25 -5.99 -8.46
C ARG A 60 -6.80 -5.52 -8.46
N ILE A 61 -5.84 -6.41 -8.75
CA ILE A 61 -4.41 -6.12 -8.75
C ILE A 61 -3.96 -5.73 -10.14
N ARG A 62 -3.28 -4.59 -10.21
CA ARG A 62 -2.62 -4.10 -11.42
C ARG A 62 -1.16 -3.81 -11.13
N LEU A 63 -0.27 -4.60 -11.71
CA LEU A 63 1.17 -4.41 -11.61
C LEU A 63 1.66 -3.48 -12.71
N LEU A 64 2.45 -2.49 -12.33
CA LEU A 64 3.13 -1.54 -13.21
C LEU A 64 4.64 -1.70 -13.04
N HIS A 65 5.37 -1.73 -14.14
CA HIS A 65 6.83 -1.74 -14.12
C HIS A 65 7.35 -0.31 -14.31
N HIS A 66 7.96 0.23 -13.27
CA HIS A 66 8.52 1.58 -13.25
C HIS A 66 10.01 1.51 -12.95
N ARG A 67 10.84 1.58 -14.01
CA ARG A 67 12.29 1.69 -13.84
C ARG A 67 12.69 3.15 -13.76
N GLN A 68 13.23 3.54 -12.62
CA GLN A 68 13.75 4.89 -12.43
C GLN A 68 15.16 5.04 -12.98
N ASP A 69 15.47 6.25 -13.45
CA ASP A 69 16.84 6.64 -13.77
C ASP A 69 17.62 6.88 -12.46
N LYS A 70 18.56 5.97 -12.16
CA LYS A 70 19.34 5.97 -10.91
C LYS A 70 20.50 7.00 -10.90
N THR A 71 20.47 8.02 -11.76
CA THR A 71 21.56 9.01 -11.87
C THR A 71 21.59 10.03 -10.74
N HIS A 72 20.56 10.14 -9.91
CA HIS A 72 20.51 11.08 -8.80
C HIS A 72 21.15 10.52 -7.53
N ARG A 73 22.33 11.04 -7.16
CA ARG A 73 23.19 10.55 -6.07
C ARG A 73 22.75 10.94 -4.66
N TYR A 74 21.87 11.91 -4.45
CA TYR A 74 21.48 12.40 -3.14
C TYR A 74 20.08 11.90 -2.76
N HIS A 75 19.99 11.19 -1.62
CA HIS A 75 18.76 10.58 -1.09
C HIS A 75 18.09 9.56 -2.04
N ALA A 76 18.89 8.77 -2.73
CA ALA A 76 18.42 7.87 -3.79
C ALA A 76 17.25 6.96 -3.37
N ALA A 77 17.28 6.40 -2.16
CA ALA A 77 16.22 5.50 -1.70
C ALA A 77 14.88 6.22 -1.44
N LEU A 78 14.90 7.37 -0.74
CA LEU A 78 13.69 8.15 -0.46
C LEU A 78 13.10 8.73 -1.75
N TYR A 79 13.94 9.25 -2.64
CA TYR A 79 13.50 9.75 -3.95
C TYR A 79 12.89 8.61 -4.78
N ALA A 80 13.52 7.45 -4.80
CA ALA A 80 13.04 6.28 -5.52
C ALA A 80 11.66 5.83 -5.01
N ALA A 81 11.49 5.71 -3.69
CA ALA A 81 10.20 5.35 -3.09
C ALA A 81 9.12 6.39 -3.43
N THR A 82 9.42 7.69 -3.26
CA THR A 82 8.48 8.78 -3.56
C THR A 82 8.05 8.79 -5.03
N ALA A 83 9.00 8.63 -5.96
CA ALA A 83 8.69 8.59 -7.39
C ALA A 83 7.88 7.33 -7.75
N ASN A 84 8.17 6.19 -7.11
CA ASN A 84 7.46 4.95 -7.30
C ASN A 84 6.00 5.06 -6.82
N PHE A 85 5.75 5.64 -5.64
CA PHE A 85 4.41 5.99 -5.18
C PHE A 85 3.70 6.97 -6.12
N GLY A 86 4.39 8.03 -6.55
CA GLY A 86 3.85 9.00 -7.50
C GLY A 86 3.41 8.34 -8.81
N TYR A 87 4.18 7.38 -9.30
CA TYR A 87 3.83 6.61 -10.48
C TYR A 87 2.60 5.73 -10.25
N ALA A 88 2.50 5.02 -9.13
CA ALA A 88 1.30 4.26 -8.78
C ALA A 88 0.07 5.18 -8.69
N MET A 89 0.17 6.31 -7.97
CA MET A 89 -0.92 7.27 -7.81
C MET A 89 -1.38 7.87 -9.14
N SER A 90 -0.48 8.11 -10.09
CA SER A 90 -0.85 8.66 -11.41
C SER A 90 -1.73 7.71 -12.25
N HIS A 91 -1.81 6.44 -11.85
CA HIS A 91 -2.62 5.40 -12.48
C HIS A 91 -3.87 5.03 -11.65
N ALA A 92 -4.02 5.61 -10.48
CA ALA A 92 -5.17 5.40 -9.62
C ALA A 92 -6.43 6.08 -10.18
N MET A 93 -7.56 5.39 -10.08
CA MET A 93 -8.85 5.89 -10.54
C MET A 93 -9.89 5.99 -9.41
N GLY A 94 -9.46 5.78 -8.17
CA GLY A 94 -10.32 5.82 -6.99
C GLY A 94 -10.65 7.22 -6.53
N ASP A 95 -11.81 7.36 -5.92
CA ASP A 95 -12.22 8.58 -5.21
C ASP A 95 -11.36 8.81 -3.95
N TYR A 96 -10.84 7.71 -3.39
CA TYR A 96 -9.97 7.68 -2.22
C TYR A 96 -8.70 6.90 -2.52
N ILE A 97 -7.55 7.46 -2.13
CA ILE A 97 -6.24 6.85 -2.32
C ILE A 97 -5.64 6.47 -0.98
N PHE A 98 -5.22 5.22 -0.86
CA PHE A 98 -4.45 4.69 0.26
C PHE A 98 -3.03 4.39 -0.18
N LEU A 99 -2.04 4.81 0.58
CA LEU A 99 -0.65 4.44 0.36
C LEU A 99 -0.30 3.21 1.19
N SER A 100 0.43 2.30 0.61
CA SER A 100 0.86 1.05 1.23
C SER A 100 2.31 0.77 0.94
N ASP A 101 3.14 0.60 1.96
CA ASP A 101 4.45 0.01 1.82
C ASP A 101 4.31 -1.51 1.58
N GLN A 102 5.35 -2.14 1.03
CA GLN A 102 5.33 -3.55 0.64
C GLN A 102 5.45 -4.54 1.81
N ASP A 103 5.86 -4.05 2.99
CA ASP A 103 6.28 -4.82 4.16
C ASP A 103 5.42 -4.56 5.41
N ASP A 104 4.35 -3.80 5.26
CA ASP A 104 3.31 -3.65 6.28
C ASP A 104 2.36 -4.85 6.33
N VAL A 105 1.51 -4.89 7.35
CA VAL A 105 0.32 -5.75 7.43
C VAL A 105 -0.85 -4.92 7.95
N TRP A 106 -1.92 -4.84 7.17
CA TRP A 106 -3.07 -4.03 7.54
C TRP A 106 -4.07 -4.81 8.41
N TYR A 107 -4.59 -4.15 9.43
CA TYR A 107 -5.77 -4.64 10.13
C TYR A 107 -6.96 -4.73 9.17
N SER A 108 -7.82 -5.72 9.37
CA SER A 108 -8.95 -6.02 8.47
C SER A 108 -9.95 -4.86 8.32
N ASP A 109 -10.00 -3.94 9.26
CA ASP A 109 -10.90 -2.79 9.29
C ASP A 109 -10.22 -1.45 8.95
N LYS A 110 -8.94 -1.47 8.52
CA LYS A 110 -8.17 -0.25 8.24
C LYS A 110 -8.86 0.64 7.22
N ILE A 111 -9.27 0.07 6.09
CA ILE A 111 -9.92 0.85 5.02
C ILE A 111 -11.25 1.42 5.52
N SER A 112 -12.12 0.60 6.11
CA SER A 112 -13.44 1.04 6.54
C SER A 112 -13.38 2.12 7.62
N LYS A 113 -12.51 1.98 8.64
CA LYS A 113 -12.30 3.00 9.67
C LYS A 113 -11.76 4.31 9.10
N THR A 114 -10.80 4.22 8.18
CA THR A 114 -10.22 5.43 7.55
C THR A 114 -11.23 6.14 6.67
N LEU A 115 -12.03 5.38 5.90
CA LEU A 115 -13.08 5.94 5.05
C LEU A 115 -14.16 6.66 5.86
N GLN A 116 -14.57 6.14 7.01
CA GLN A 116 -15.53 6.82 7.89
C GLN A 116 -15.07 8.24 8.24
N VAL A 117 -13.78 8.40 8.54
CA VAL A 117 -13.22 9.72 8.83
C VAL A 117 -13.12 10.60 7.57
N LEU A 118 -12.66 10.03 6.45
CA LEU A 118 -12.50 10.75 5.19
C LEU A 118 -13.84 11.23 4.61
N THR A 119 -14.89 10.42 4.69
CA THR A 119 -16.22 10.78 4.18
C THR A 119 -16.88 11.86 5.02
N ASP A 120 -16.56 11.91 6.32
CA ASP A 120 -17.12 12.93 7.24
C ASP A 120 -16.34 14.25 7.16
N LYS A 121 -15.00 14.18 7.14
CA LYS A 121 -14.15 15.37 7.32
C LYS A 121 -13.38 15.77 6.05
N GLY A 122 -13.22 14.88 5.11
CA GLY A 122 -12.33 15.07 3.97
C GLY A 122 -10.86 15.17 4.37
N GLY A 123 -10.01 15.54 3.41
CA GLY A 123 -8.59 15.82 3.65
C GLY A 123 -7.68 14.60 3.62
N VAL A 124 -6.73 14.55 4.54
CA VAL A 124 -5.73 13.47 4.68
C VAL A 124 -5.84 12.85 6.06
N VAL A 125 -5.83 11.52 6.13
CA VAL A 125 -5.87 10.77 7.38
C VAL A 125 -4.60 9.96 7.53
N ALA A 126 -3.89 10.15 8.64
CA ALA A 126 -2.84 9.26 9.11
C ALA A 126 -3.39 8.35 10.21
N THR A 127 -3.04 7.08 10.16
CA THR A 127 -3.47 6.09 11.15
C THR A 127 -2.32 5.74 12.09
N ALA A 128 -2.64 5.42 13.34
CA ALA A 128 -1.68 4.79 14.24
C ALA A 128 -1.27 3.41 13.70
N PHE A 129 -0.12 2.92 14.12
CA PHE A 129 0.39 1.61 13.73
C PHE A 129 1.03 0.90 14.93
N ASP A 130 1.11 -0.41 14.83
CA ASP A 130 1.86 -1.24 15.76
C ASP A 130 3.18 -1.66 15.09
N LEU A 131 4.26 -1.73 15.85
CA LEU A 131 5.47 -2.38 15.41
C LEU A 131 5.35 -3.88 15.63
N ILE A 132 5.61 -4.65 14.59
CA ILE A 132 5.59 -6.11 14.60
C ILE A 132 6.96 -6.67 14.19
N ASP A 133 7.28 -7.86 14.69
CA ASP A 133 8.47 -8.59 14.27
C ASP A 133 8.23 -9.38 12.95
N GLU A 134 9.24 -10.15 12.54
CA GLU A 134 9.16 -10.98 11.32
C GLU A 134 8.10 -12.10 11.40
N HIS A 135 7.65 -12.47 12.61
CA HIS A 135 6.59 -13.43 12.86
C HIS A 135 5.21 -12.77 12.96
N SER A 136 5.13 -11.44 12.80
CA SER A 136 3.93 -10.61 12.97
C SER A 136 3.46 -10.54 14.43
N GLU A 137 4.37 -10.78 15.39
CA GLU A 137 4.09 -10.56 16.80
C GLU A 137 4.33 -9.09 17.16
N LYS A 138 3.41 -8.52 17.94
CA LYS A 138 3.46 -7.12 18.32
C LYS A 138 4.63 -6.86 19.28
N ILE A 139 5.55 -5.99 18.90
CA ILE A 139 6.69 -5.54 19.72
C ILE A 139 6.27 -4.31 20.54
N ILE A 140 5.71 -3.29 19.87
CA ILE A 140 5.25 -2.03 20.48
C ILE A 140 3.93 -1.68 19.82
N GLY A 141 2.92 -1.30 20.63
CA GLY A 141 1.61 -0.88 20.14
C GLY A 141 1.35 0.60 20.28
N ASP A 142 0.33 1.04 19.56
CA ASP A 142 -0.22 2.41 19.60
C ASP A 142 0.81 3.51 19.31
N VAL A 143 1.70 3.26 18.36
CA VAL A 143 2.61 4.31 17.89
C VAL A 143 1.79 5.37 17.15
N ILE A 144 1.66 6.55 17.74
CA ILE A 144 0.99 7.70 17.18
C ILE A 144 2.06 8.62 16.60
N LEU A 145 2.07 8.80 15.28
CA LEU A 145 2.80 9.89 14.67
C LEU A 145 2.00 11.17 14.94
N PHE A 146 2.59 12.11 15.68
CA PHE A 146 1.95 13.37 15.99
C PHE A 146 1.51 14.06 14.69
N PRO A 147 0.27 14.55 14.61
CA PRO A 147 -0.12 15.45 13.54
C PRO A 147 0.71 16.72 13.65
N TRP A 148 1.29 17.13 12.55
CA TRP A 148 1.94 18.44 12.38
C TRP A 148 0.92 19.56 12.46
#